data_2959c45d8cc567b40ef27d0c96696b1e
#
_entry.id   2959c45d8cc567b40ef27d0c96696b1e
#
_cell.length_a   1.000
_cell.length_b   1.000
_cell.length_c   1.000
_cell.angle_alpha   90.00
_cell.angle_beta   90.00
_cell.angle_gamma   90.00
#
_symmetry.space_group_name_H-M   'P 1'
#
loop_
_entity.id
_entity.type
_entity.pdbx_description
1 polymer ?
#
loop_
_entity_poly.entity_id
_entity_poly.type
_entity_poly.pdbx_seq_one_letter_code
_entity_poly.pdbx_strand_id
1 'polypeptide(L)'
;QAHQGGGGAADLFAQHLAQGAQAAAMEVSSIGLHQGRVNGVHFDVAVFTNLTRDHLEYHGSMEAYGAAKAQLFAVPGLKAAVLNLDDAHGRKIARDLAGGGVQVIGYALDAAAAAGVDGALIAGHIAATPHGLRFTAATPQGRADIEAPLVGEFNVSNLLAVLGTLLASGVPLDQAAAVLCRLTSAPGRMQPLGGEGQPLAVIDYAHTPDALDKA
;
A
#
# COMPACT_ATOMS: atom_id res chain seq x y z
N GLN A 1 0.66 -15.48 27.65
CA GLN A 1 -0.64 -15.05 28.17
C GLN A 1 -1.48 -14.62 26.97
N ALA A 2 -2.56 -15.40 26.71
CA ALA A 2 -3.52 -15.10 25.67
C ALA A 2 -4.25 -13.79 26.03
N HIS A 3 -4.16 -12.79 25.14
CA HIS A 3 -5.08 -11.65 25.19
C HIS A 3 -6.47 -12.16 24.82
N GLN A 4 -7.26 -12.47 25.82
CA GLN A 4 -8.72 -12.52 25.76
C GLN A 4 -9.20 -11.07 25.84
N GLY A 5 -9.33 -10.42 24.70
CA GLY A 5 -10.04 -9.18 24.50
C GLY A 5 -11.01 -9.43 23.35
N GLY A 6 -12.22 -9.89 23.67
CA GLY A 6 -13.25 -10.24 22.70
C GLY A 6 -13.92 -8.99 22.13
N GLY A 7 -13.35 -8.40 21.12
CA GLY A 7 -14.00 -7.48 20.21
C GLY A 7 -13.39 -7.74 18.83
N GLY A 8 -14.16 -8.31 17.91
CA GLY A 8 -13.73 -8.49 16.52
C GLY A 8 -13.48 -7.15 15.84
N ALA A 9 -12.88 -7.16 14.63
CA ALA A 9 -12.68 -5.94 13.83
C ALA A 9 -13.99 -5.12 13.70
N ALA A 10 -15.14 -5.79 13.64
CA ALA A 10 -16.47 -5.16 13.58
C ALA A 10 -16.78 -4.30 14.81
N ASP A 11 -16.45 -4.78 16.04
CA ASP A 11 -16.69 -4.01 17.26
C ASP A 11 -15.79 -2.78 17.34
N LEU A 12 -14.55 -2.90 16.89
CA LEU A 12 -13.62 -1.77 16.81
C LEU A 12 -14.10 -0.72 15.83
N PHE A 13 -14.57 -1.13 14.65
CA PHE A 13 -15.15 -0.20 13.67
C PHE A 13 -16.42 0.47 14.17
N ALA A 14 -17.30 -0.26 14.87
CA ALA A 14 -18.48 0.32 15.48
C ALA A 14 -18.13 1.40 16.53
N GLN A 15 -17.11 1.16 17.35
CA GLN A 15 -16.63 2.14 18.33
C GLN A 15 -16.07 3.39 17.64
N HIS A 16 -15.22 3.23 16.60
CA HIS A 16 -14.66 4.36 15.86
C HIS A 16 -15.74 5.15 15.11
N LEU A 17 -16.71 4.46 14.52
CA LEU A 17 -17.86 5.11 13.88
C LEU A 17 -18.65 5.96 14.89
N ALA A 18 -18.92 5.44 16.09
CA ALA A 18 -19.58 6.18 17.15
C ALA A 18 -18.78 7.42 17.62
N GLN A 19 -17.45 7.40 17.43
CA GLN A 19 -16.55 8.53 17.69
C GLN A 19 -16.42 9.50 16.50
N GLY A 20 -17.18 9.28 15.41
CA GLY A 20 -17.21 10.16 14.25
C GLY A 20 -16.18 9.80 13.15
N ALA A 21 -15.56 8.62 13.20
CA ALA A 21 -14.69 8.17 12.10
C ALA A 21 -15.51 8.00 10.82
N GLN A 22 -14.98 8.52 9.70
CA GLN A 22 -15.61 8.44 8.38
C GLN A 22 -14.93 7.43 7.45
N ALA A 23 -13.68 7.07 7.75
CA ALA A 23 -12.90 6.09 7.01
C ALA A 23 -11.99 5.33 7.96
N ALA A 24 -11.64 4.11 7.59
CA ALA A 24 -10.66 3.29 8.30
C ALA A 24 -9.68 2.69 7.29
N ALA A 25 -8.39 2.72 7.60
CA ALA A 25 -7.36 1.98 6.90
C ALA A 25 -6.79 0.92 7.83
N MET A 26 -6.64 -0.30 7.33
CA MET A 26 -6.10 -1.41 8.12
C MET A 26 -5.18 -2.28 7.31
N GLU A 27 -4.20 -2.87 7.96
CA GLU A 27 -3.41 -3.94 7.39
C GLU A 27 -4.17 -5.26 7.48
N VAL A 28 -4.20 -6.01 6.37
CA VAL A 28 -4.82 -7.34 6.31
C VAL A 28 -3.75 -8.36 5.97
N SER A 29 -3.35 -9.18 6.94
CA SER A 29 -2.34 -10.21 6.72
C SER A 29 -2.93 -11.39 5.94
N SER A 30 -2.07 -12.09 5.17
CA SER A 30 -2.45 -13.31 4.46
C SER A 30 -2.95 -14.41 5.40
N ILE A 31 -2.38 -14.50 6.59
CA ILE A 31 -2.82 -15.43 7.65
C ILE A 31 -4.22 -15.01 8.15
N GLY A 32 -4.45 -13.71 8.34
CA GLY A 32 -5.75 -13.18 8.74
C GLY A 32 -6.86 -13.48 7.72
N LEU A 33 -6.55 -13.35 6.42
CA LEU A 33 -7.44 -13.74 5.32
C LEU A 33 -7.74 -15.24 5.34
N HIS A 34 -6.70 -16.07 5.38
CA HIS A 34 -6.84 -17.52 5.41
C HIS A 34 -7.63 -18.02 6.63
N GLN A 35 -7.51 -17.35 7.77
CA GLN A 35 -8.24 -17.68 9.01
C GLN A 35 -9.61 -16.98 9.10
N GLY A 36 -10.03 -16.22 8.10
CA GLY A 36 -11.32 -15.52 8.09
C GLY A 36 -11.45 -14.42 9.13
N ARG A 37 -10.33 -13.84 9.63
CA ARG A 37 -10.36 -12.80 10.68
C ARG A 37 -11.06 -11.51 10.25
N VAL A 38 -11.17 -11.28 8.95
CA VAL A 38 -11.83 -10.12 8.36
C VAL A 38 -13.17 -10.48 7.69
N ASN A 39 -13.70 -11.68 7.95
CA ASN A 39 -15.02 -12.05 7.47
C ASN A 39 -16.08 -11.09 8.02
N GLY A 40 -16.95 -10.62 7.12
CA GLY A 40 -17.97 -9.61 7.46
C GLY A 40 -17.48 -8.16 7.41
N VAL A 41 -16.20 -7.90 7.17
CA VAL A 41 -15.73 -6.54 6.88
C VAL A 41 -15.97 -6.22 5.40
N HIS A 42 -16.58 -5.07 5.13
CA HIS A 42 -16.74 -4.56 3.77
C HIS A 42 -15.57 -3.63 3.44
N PHE A 43 -14.86 -3.94 2.37
CA PHE A 43 -13.76 -3.12 1.87
C PHE A 43 -14.22 -2.37 0.62
N ASP A 44 -14.06 -1.04 0.61
CA ASP A 44 -14.27 -0.22 -0.58
C ASP A 44 -13.05 -0.29 -1.50
N VAL A 45 -11.85 -0.24 -0.93
CA VAL A 45 -10.58 -0.27 -1.64
C VAL A 45 -9.66 -1.33 -1.04
N ALA A 46 -9.09 -2.18 -1.86
CA ALA A 46 -8.05 -3.13 -1.49
C ALA A 46 -6.73 -2.72 -2.13
N VAL A 47 -5.62 -2.80 -1.38
CA VAL A 47 -4.29 -2.43 -1.86
C VAL A 47 -3.35 -3.64 -1.81
N PHE A 48 -2.64 -3.88 -2.91
CA PHE A 48 -1.55 -4.85 -2.99
C PHE A 48 -0.22 -4.13 -3.17
N THR A 49 0.68 -4.30 -2.23
CA THR A 49 2.00 -3.65 -2.26
C THR A 49 3.09 -4.54 -2.85
N ASN A 50 3.24 -5.76 -2.35
CA ASN A 50 4.22 -6.72 -2.83
C ASN A 50 3.96 -8.14 -2.33
N LEU A 51 4.66 -9.11 -2.95
CA LEU A 51 4.78 -10.48 -2.51
C LEU A 51 6.25 -10.88 -2.46
N THR A 52 6.89 -10.70 -1.31
CA THR A 52 8.26 -11.15 -1.04
C THR A 52 8.27 -12.39 -0.18
N ARG A 53 9.40 -13.10 -0.12
CA ARG A 53 9.53 -14.35 0.64
C ARG A 53 9.35 -14.10 2.13
N ASP A 54 8.19 -14.50 2.64
CA ASP A 54 7.83 -14.43 4.07
C ASP A 54 6.74 -15.48 4.35
N HIS A 55 6.49 -15.79 5.62
CA HIS A 55 5.40 -16.68 6.07
C HIS A 55 5.32 -18.05 5.39
N LEU A 56 6.45 -18.57 4.85
CA LEU A 56 6.46 -19.88 4.18
C LEU A 56 6.26 -21.05 5.15
N GLU A 57 6.63 -20.87 6.42
CA GLU A 57 6.36 -21.84 7.48
C GLU A 57 4.86 -22.05 7.70
N TYR A 58 4.03 -21.05 7.38
CA TYR A 58 2.57 -21.13 7.48
C TYR A 58 1.92 -21.56 6.18
N HIS A 59 2.31 -20.98 5.04
CA HIS A 59 1.65 -21.19 3.75
C HIS A 59 2.24 -22.36 2.95
N GLY A 60 3.45 -22.80 3.28
CA GLY A 60 4.14 -23.90 2.61
C GLY A 60 4.79 -23.53 1.27
N SER A 61 4.20 -22.63 0.49
CA SER A 61 4.78 -22.17 -0.79
C SER A 61 4.44 -20.71 -1.10
N MET A 62 5.19 -20.09 -2.02
CA MET A 62 4.92 -18.73 -2.50
C MET A 62 3.59 -18.64 -3.26
N GLU A 63 3.20 -19.71 -3.95
CA GLU A 63 1.93 -19.79 -4.67
C GLU A 63 0.76 -19.76 -3.69
N ALA A 64 0.81 -20.56 -2.62
CA ALA A 64 -0.21 -20.57 -1.58
C ALA A 64 -0.27 -19.23 -0.82
N TYR A 65 0.89 -18.63 -0.54
CA TYR A 65 0.99 -17.31 0.08
C TYR A 65 0.35 -16.22 -0.81
N GLY A 66 0.68 -16.20 -2.11
CA GLY A 66 0.08 -15.29 -3.06
C GLY A 66 -1.43 -15.50 -3.22
N ALA A 67 -1.89 -16.76 -3.29
CA ALA A 67 -3.30 -17.09 -3.35
C ALA A 67 -4.06 -16.61 -2.10
N ALA A 68 -3.47 -16.73 -0.92
CA ALA A 68 -4.05 -16.19 0.32
C ALA A 68 -4.20 -14.65 0.28
N LYS A 69 -3.18 -13.92 -0.19
CA LYS A 69 -3.28 -12.46 -0.38
C LYS A 69 -4.33 -12.08 -1.42
N ALA A 70 -4.46 -12.84 -2.50
CA ALA A 70 -5.42 -12.58 -3.57
C ALA A 70 -6.88 -12.66 -3.10
N GLN A 71 -7.19 -13.36 -1.99
CA GLN A 71 -8.54 -13.44 -1.42
C GLN A 71 -9.11 -12.06 -1.08
N LEU A 72 -8.28 -11.08 -0.72
CA LEU A 72 -8.74 -9.72 -0.43
C LEU A 72 -9.41 -9.05 -1.64
N PHE A 73 -9.01 -9.44 -2.86
CA PHE A 73 -9.51 -8.87 -4.11
C PHE A 73 -10.75 -9.59 -4.64
N ALA A 74 -11.16 -10.67 -3.99
CA ALA A 74 -12.38 -11.43 -4.29
C ALA A 74 -13.51 -11.16 -3.29
N VAL A 75 -13.34 -10.25 -2.34
CA VAL A 75 -14.37 -9.93 -1.34
C VAL A 75 -15.60 -9.28 -2.01
N PRO A 76 -16.81 -9.67 -1.62
CA PRO A 76 -18.03 -9.06 -2.16
C PRO A 76 -18.09 -7.55 -1.89
N GLY A 77 -18.48 -6.78 -2.91
CA GLY A 77 -18.67 -5.33 -2.76
C GLY A 77 -17.41 -4.48 -2.87
N LEU A 78 -16.24 -5.09 -3.14
CA LEU A 78 -15.02 -4.34 -3.41
C LEU A 78 -15.23 -3.43 -4.63
N LYS A 79 -14.94 -2.14 -4.48
CA LYS A 79 -15.13 -1.13 -5.54
C LYS A 79 -13.86 -0.92 -6.35
N ALA A 80 -12.69 -0.89 -5.69
CA ALA A 80 -11.42 -0.64 -6.35
C ALA A 80 -10.28 -1.51 -5.78
N ALA A 81 -9.35 -1.86 -6.66
CA ALA A 81 -8.11 -2.56 -6.36
C ALA A 81 -6.91 -1.71 -6.80
N VAL A 82 -6.07 -1.32 -5.86
CA VAL A 82 -4.84 -0.56 -6.09
C VAL A 82 -3.66 -1.54 -6.08
N LEU A 83 -2.98 -1.71 -7.21
CA LEU A 83 -2.09 -2.84 -7.44
C LEU A 83 -0.70 -2.39 -7.88
N ASN A 84 0.32 -2.87 -7.17
CA ASN A 84 1.72 -2.71 -7.58
C ASN A 84 2.01 -3.57 -8.82
N LEU A 85 2.27 -2.92 -9.96
CA LEU A 85 2.57 -3.59 -11.22
C LEU A 85 4.05 -3.92 -11.41
N ASP A 86 4.94 -3.36 -10.60
CA ASP A 86 6.34 -3.81 -10.57
C ASP A 86 6.43 -5.24 -10.02
N ASP A 87 5.48 -5.64 -9.18
CA ASP A 87 5.35 -7.01 -8.66
C ASP A 87 4.57 -7.92 -9.63
N ALA A 88 5.13 -9.10 -9.95
CA ALA A 88 4.51 -10.05 -10.85
C ALA A 88 3.13 -10.56 -10.35
N HIS A 89 2.96 -10.67 -9.02
CA HIS A 89 1.70 -11.08 -8.43
C HIS A 89 0.64 -9.98 -8.53
N GLY A 90 1.04 -8.70 -8.38
CA GLY A 90 0.16 -7.55 -8.62
C GLY A 90 -0.36 -7.52 -10.06
N ARG A 91 0.54 -7.77 -11.05
CA ARG A 91 0.11 -7.93 -12.46
C ARG A 91 -0.82 -9.11 -12.68
N LYS A 92 -0.61 -10.22 -11.94
CA LYS A 92 -1.53 -11.35 -12.01
C LYS A 92 -2.90 -10.98 -11.48
N ILE A 93 -3.00 -10.34 -10.32
CA ILE A 93 -4.28 -9.87 -9.75
C ILE A 93 -4.98 -8.92 -10.73
N ALA A 94 -4.25 -7.99 -11.35
CA ALA A 94 -4.81 -7.07 -12.33
C ALA A 94 -5.47 -7.80 -13.52
N ARG A 95 -4.80 -8.84 -14.04
CA ARG A 95 -5.38 -9.68 -15.12
C ARG A 95 -6.60 -10.46 -14.65
N ASP A 96 -6.56 -11.02 -13.44
CA ASP A 96 -7.66 -11.83 -12.89
C ASP A 96 -8.92 -10.96 -12.63
N LEU A 97 -8.76 -9.66 -12.36
CA LEU A 97 -9.85 -8.71 -12.18
C LEU A 97 -10.34 -8.06 -13.49
N ALA A 98 -9.62 -8.23 -14.59
CA ALA A 98 -9.97 -7.61 -15.88
C ALA A 98 -11.35 -8.05 -16.35
N GLY A 99 -12.19 -7.09 -16.75
CA GLY A 99 -13.58 -7.32 -17.18
C GLY A 99 -14.56 -7.59 -16.04
N GLY A 100 -14.12 -7.59 -14.78
CA GLY A 100 -14.97 -7.62 -13.59
C GLY A 100 -15.54 -6.24 -13.23
N GLY A 101 -16.33 -6.18 -12.17
CA GLY A 101 -16.93 -4.92 -11.70
C GLY A 101 -16.01 -4.09 -10.79
N VAL A 102 -14.78 -4.55 -10.52
CA VAL A 102 -13.82 -3.86 -9.65
C VAL A 102 -12.97 -2.92 -10.50
N GLN A 103 -12.88 -1.65 -10.11
CA GLN A 103 -11.98 -0.71 -10.75
C GLN A 103 -10.52 -1.08 -10.43
N VAL A 104 -9.70 -1.33 -11.45
CA VAL A 104 -8.27 -1.60 -11.28
C VAL A 104 -7.50 -0.29 -11.44
N ILE A 105 -6.71 0.06 -10.42
CA ILE A 105 -5.75 1.17 -10.44
C ILE A 105 -4.36 0.58 -10.25
N GLY A 106 -3.64 0.41 -11.36
CA GLY A 106 -2.26 -0.03 -11.31
C GLY A 106 -1.33 1.11 -10.92
N TYR A 107 -0.21 0.78 -10.27
CA TYR A 107 0.89 1.73 -10.08
C TYR A 107 2.25 1.05 -10.28
N ALA A 108 3.23 1.81 -10.75
CA ALA A 108 4.58 1.30 -10.97
C ALA A 108 5.64 2.40 -10.93
N LEU A 109 6.86 2.02 -10.59
CA LEU A 109 8.06 2.82 -10.81
C LEU A 109 8.58 2.61 -12.25
N ASP A 110 8.50 1.37 -12.74
CA ASP A 110 8.83 1.04 -14.14
C ASP A 110 7.57 1.13 -15.02
N ALA A 111 7.56 2.09 -15.93
CA ALA A 111 6.44 2.25 -16.86
C ALA A 111 6.20 1.01 -17.74
N ALA A 112 7.23 0.21 -18.02
CA ALA A 112 7.09 -1.03 -18.78
C ALA A 112 6.30 -2.10 -18.02
N ALA A 113 6.34 -2.11 -16.69
CA ALA A 113 5.58 -3.02 -15.85
C ALA A 113 4.07 -2.75 -15.92
N ALA A 114 3.67 -1.53 -16.28
CA ALA A 114 2.26 -1.12 -16.40
C ALA A 114 1.63 -1.46 -17.77
N ALA A 115 2.38 -2.10 -18.67
CA ALA A 115 1.87 -2.46 -19.99
C ALA A 115 0.59 -3.33 -19.88
N GLY A 116 -0.47 -2.92 -20.57
CA GLY A 116 -1.77 -3.61 -20.57
C GLY A 116 -2.70 -3.26 -19.41
N VAL A 117 -2.33 -2.29 -18.56
CA VAL A 117 -3.21 -1.71 -17.54
C VAL A 117 -3.43 -0.23 -17.87
N ASP A 118 -4.60 0.10 -18.37
CA ASP A 118 -4.94 1.46 -18.76
C ASP A 118 -5.01 2.38 -17.53
N GLY A 119 -4.41 3.57 -17.67
CA GLY A 119 -4.51 4.59 -16.63
C GLY A 119 -3.72 4.28 -15.35
N ALA A 120 -2.66 3.48 -15.44
CA ALA A 120 -1.77 3.24 -14.32
C ALA A 120 -1.08 4.54 -13.83
N LEU A 121 -0.80 4.60 -12.53
CA LEU A 121 -0.02 5.67 -11.92
C LEU A 121 1.47 5.36 -12.07
N ILE A 122 2.22 6.26 -12.70
CA ILE A 122 3.65 6.04 -12.97
C ILE A 122 4.47 7.12 -12.29
N ALA A 123 5.46 6.71 -11.49
CA ALA A 123 6.46 7.64 -10.98
C ALA A 123 7.53 7.93 -12.04
N GLY A 124 7.88 9.19 -12.20
CA GLY A 124 9.00 9.66 -13.00
C GLY A 124 9.83 10.67 -12.24
N HIS A 125 11.06 10.92 -12.72
CA HIS A 125 11.97 11.92 -12.15
C HIS A 125 12.19 11.73 -10.62
N ILE A 126 12.38 10.46 -10.20
CA ILE A 126 12.62 10.14 -8.80
C ILE A 126 14.00 10.66 -8.38
N ALA A 127 14.06 11.42 -7.31
CA ALA A 127 15.29 11.95 -6.74
C ALA A 127 15.21 12.03 -5.22
N ALA A 128 16.32 11.70 -4.56
CA ALA A 128 16.51 12.03 -3.16
C ALA A 128 16.83 13.53 -3.01
N THR A 129 16.28 14.15 -1.99
CA THR A 129 16.53 15.55 -1.64
C THR A 129 17.02 15.65 -0.19
N PRO A 130 17.58 16.79 0.25
CA PRO A 130 17.91 16.97 1.67
C PRO A 130 16.71 16.85 2.62
N HIS A 131 15.49 16.96 2.08
CA HIS A 131 14.25 16.94 2.86
C HIS A 131 13.42 15.68 2.63
N GLY A 132 13.93 14.69 1.88
CA GLY A 132 13.23 13.44 1.62
C GLY A 132 13.30 13.00 0.15
N LEU A 133 12.16 12.67 -0.44
CA LEU A 133 12.02 12.19 -1.81
C LEU A 133 11.22 13.16 -2.66
N ARG A 134 11.62 13.34 -3.93
CA ARG A 134 10.83 14.04 -4.93
C ARG A 134 10.59 13.14 -6.14
N PHE A 135 9.39 13.20 -6.70
CA PHE A 135 9.05 12.53 -7.95
C PHE A 135 7.84 13.17 -8.61
N THR A 136 7.64 12.90 -9.89
CA THR A 136 6.42 13.29 -10.62
C THR A 136 5.52 12.07 -10.78
N ALA A 137 4.29 12.12 -10.29
CA ALA A 137 3.27 11.10 -10.55
C ALA A 137 2.50 11.45 -11.83
N ALA A 138 2.57 10.59 -12.84
CA ALA A 138 1.68 10.64 -14.00
C ALA A 138 0.44 9.80 -13.70
N THR A 139 -0.74 10.37 -13.90
CA THR A 139 -2.04 9.74 -13.62
C THR A 139 -3.02 10.02 -14.76
N PRO A 140 -4.15 9.31 -14.87
CA PRO A 140 -5.21 9.63 -15.83
C PRO A 140 -5.81 11.03 -15.67
N GLN A 141 -5.72 11.60 -14.45
CA GLN A 141 -6.22 12.94 -14.14
C GLN A 141 -5.21 14.05 -14.42
N GLY A 142 -3.97 13.70 -14.80
CA GLY A 142 -2.89 14.64 -15.05
C GLY A 142 -1.60 14.26 -14.34
N ARG A 143 -0.73 15.25 -14.14
CA ARG A 143 0.56 15.07 -13.46
C ARG A 143 0.57 15.85 -12.15
N ALA A 144 1.25 15.31 -11.13
CA ALA A 144 1.50 15.98 -9.87
C ALA A 144 2.95 15.80 -9.47
N ASP A 145 3.60 16.89 -9.08
CA ASP A 145 4.93 16.86 -8.47
C ASP A 145 4.75 16.68 -6.96
N ILE A 146 5.44 15.69 -6.42
CA ILE A 146 5.34 15.29 -5.02
C ILE A 146 6.74 15.39 -4.40
N GLU A 147 6.82 16.09 -3.28
CA GLU A 147 7.99 16.10 -2.42
C GLU A 147 7.54 15.70 -1.01
N ALA A 148 8.03 14.57 -0.52
CA ALA A 148 7.60 13.99 0.74
C ALA A 148 8.80 13.77 1.67
N PRO A 149 8.66 14.05 2.99
CA PRO A 149 9.75 13.87 3.97
C PRO A 149 9.93 12.41 4.35
N LEU A 150 10.16 11.56 3.34
CA LEU A 150 10.36 10.12 3.47
C LEU A 150 11.72 9.72 2.88
N VAL A 151 12.32 8.67 3.42
CA VAL A 151 13.62 8.13 2.99
C VAL A 151 13.43 6.76 2.34
N GLY A 152 14.23 6.46 1.30
CA GLY A 152 14.21 5.18 0.58
C GLY A 152 13.27 5.19 -0.63
N GLU A 153 13.77 4.75 -1.79
CA GLU A 153 13.03 4.75 -3.07
C GLU A 153 11.74 3.91 -3.02
N PHE A 154 11.72 2.82 -2.23
CA PHE A 154 10.53 2.01 -2.04
C PHE A 154 9.34 2.82 -1.46
N ASN A 155 9.60 3.95 -0.78
CA ASN A 155 8.54 4.84 -0.33
C ASN A 155 7.87 5.59 -1.48
N VAL A 156 8.50 5.75 -2.64
CA VAL A 156 7.82 6.25 -3.84
C VAL A 156 6.72 5.28 -4.26
N SER A 157 7.01 3.97 -4.27
CA SER A 157 6.00 2.93 -4.53
C SER A 157 4.86 2.97 -3.50
N ASN A 158 5.18 3.12 -2.21
CA ASN A 158 4.18 3.27 -1.15
C ASN A 158 3.32 4.53 -1.34
N LEU A 159 3.93 5.66 -1.70
CA LEU A 159 3.22 6.92 -1.97
C LEU A 159 2.30 6.80 -3.18
N LEU A 160 2.70 6.09 -4.25
CA LEU A 160 1.81 5.79 -5.38
C LEU A 160 0.61 4.94 -4.95
N ALA A 161 0.80 3.96 -4.05
CA ALA A 161 -0.29 3.17 -3.50
C ALA A 161 -1.27 4.04 -2.71
N VAL A 162 -0.77 4.97 -1.89
CA VAL A 162 -1.60 5.94 -1.16
C VAL A 162 -2.33 6.86 -2.13
N LEU A 163 -1.63 7.38 -3.15
CA LEU A 163 -2.23 8.22 -4.19
C LEU A 163 -3.38 7.47 -4.88
N GLY A 164 -3.14 6.25 -5.34
CA GLY A 164 -4.17 5.42 -5.97
C GLY A 164 -5.37 5.19 -5.06
N THR A 165 -5.14 4.98 -3.77
CA THR A 165 -6.21 4.80 -2.76
C THR A 165 -7.05 6.08 -2.59
N LEU A 166 -6.42 7.24 -2.52
CA LEU A 166 -7.11 8.53 -2.42
C LEU A 166 -7.92 8.82 -3.68
N LEU A 167 -7.35 8.58 -4.87
CA LEU A 167 -8.06 8.76 -6.15
C LEU A 167 -9.25 7.79 -6.26
N ALA A 168 -9.08 6.51 -5.86
CA ALA A 168 -10.17 5.54 -5.80
C ALA A 168 -11.29 5.96 -4.84
N SER A 169 -10.95 6.71 -3.80
CA SER A 169 -11.89 7.25 -2.81
C SER A 169 -12.52 8.58 -3.26
N GLY A 170 -12.26 9.04 -4.50
CA GLY A 170 -12.84 10.26 -5.05
C GLY A 170 -12.15 11.56 -4.64
N VAL A 171 -10.95 11.48 -4.04
CA VAL A 171 -10.17 12.67 -3.69
C VAL A 171 -9.53 13.23 -4.97
N PRO A 172 -9.68 14.53 -5.30
CA PRO A 172 -9.05 15.15 -6.45
C PRO A 172 -7.52 15.07 -6.40
N LEU A 173 -6.87 14.98 -7.58
CA LEU A 173 -5.42 14.77 -7.69
C LEU A 173 -4.59 15.83 -6.95
N ASP A 174 -4.96 17.09 -7.05
CA ASP A 174 -4.27 18.20 -6.36
C ASP A 174 -4.33 18.08 -4.84
N GLN A 175 -5.49 17.70 -4.31
CA GLN A 175 -5.68 17.47 -2.88
C GLN A 175 -4.92 16.23 -2.41
N ALA A 176 -4.98 15.13 -3.18
CA ALA A 176 -4.25 13.91 -2.88
C ALA A 176 -2.73 14.17 -2.86
N ALA A 177 -2.19 14.86 -3.86
CA ALA A 177 -0.78 15.24 -3.91
C ALA A 177 -0.38 16.10 -2.70
N ALA A 178 -1.19 17.10 -2.34
CA ALA A 178 -0.93 17.94 -1.16
C ALA A 178 -0.92 17.15 0.16
N VAL A 179 -1.72 16.09 0.26
CA VAL A 179 -1.68 15.16 1.41
C VAL A 179 -0.36 14.40 1.42
N LEU A 180 0.09 13.85 0.29
CA LEU A 180 1.32 13.07 0.20
C LEU A 180 2.55 13.87 0.65
N CYS A 181 2.62 15.16 0.32
CA CYS A 181 3.71 16.05 0.73
C CYS A 181 3.81 16.27 2.27
N ARG A 182 2.79 15.88 3.02
CA ARG A 182 2.72 16.00 4.49
C ARG A 182 2.84 14.69 5.23
N LEU A 183 2.93 13.56 4.50
CA LEU A 183 3.07 12.26 5.12
C LEU A 183 4.46 12.11 5.74
N THR A 184 4.49 11.55 6.92
CA THR A 184 5.72 11.17 7.62
C THR A 184 5.81 9.67 7.73
N SER A 185 7.02 9.15 7.93
CA SER A 185 7.23 7.72 8.15
C SER A 185 6.48 7.25 9.40
N ALA A 186 5.92 6.05 9.34
CA ALA A 186 5.41 5.40 10.54
C ALA A 186 6.57 5.13 11.52
N PRO A 187 6.31 5.16 12.85
CA PRO A 187 7.33 4.85 13.83
C PRO A 187 8.03 3.51 13.53
N GLY A 188 9.36 3.52 13.50
CA GLY A 188 10.17 2.34 13.19
C GLY A 188 10.15 1.89 11.73
N ARG A 189 9.71 2.71 10.79
CA ARG A 189 9.75 2.45 9.34
C ARG A 189 10.54 3.55 8.65
N MET A 190 11.83 3.30 8.37
CA MET A 190 12.77 4.30 7.82
C MET A 190 12.62 5.66 8.52
N GLN A 191 12.44 5.63 9.83
CA GLN A 191 12.23 6.83 10.62
C GLN A 191 13.54 7.59 10.79
N PRO A 192 13.69 8.78 10.20
CA PRO A 192 14.90 9.58 10.38
C PRO A 192 14.90 10.26 11.75
N LEU A 193 16.04 10.26 12.40
CA LEU A 193 16.32 10.99 13.64
C LEU A 193 17.66 11.72 13.52
N GLY A 194 17.71 12.97 13.94
CA GLY A 194 18.90 13.83 13.82
C GLY A 194 18.98 14.54 12.46
N GLY A 195 20.18 14.74 11.93
CA GLY A 195 20.45 15.62 10.78
C GLY A 195 20.75 17.05 11.22
N GLU A 196 20.87 17.98 10.27
CA GLU A 196 21.18 19.42 10.51
C GLU A 196 22.37 19.62 11.46
N GLY A 197 23.52 19.01 11.14
CA GLY A 197 24.76 19.10 11.94
C GLY A 197 24.91 18.04 13.04
N GLN A 198 23.91 17.18 13.20
CA GLN A 198 23.99 15.96 13.99
C GLN A 198 24.07 14.73 13.09
N PRO A 199 24.59 13.59 13.54
CA PRO A 199 24.48 12.34 12.78
C PRO A 199 23.02 12.01 12.47
N LEU A 200 22.74 11.61 11.22
CA LEU A 200 21.44 11.09 10.84
C LEU A 200 21.39 9.60 11.22
N ALA A 201 20.47 9.25 12.10
CA ALA A 201 20.10 7.87 12.39
C ALA A 201 18.78 7.54 11.70
N VAL A 202 18.68 6.33 11.14
CA VAL A 202 17.42 5.84 10.55
C VAL A 202 17.01 4.58 11.31
N ILE A 203 15.78 4.57 11.82
CA ILE A 203 15.21 3.41 12.52
C ILE A 203 14.29 2.68 11.56
N ASP A 204 14.58 1.38 11.35
CA ASP A 204 13.74 0.51 10.54
C ASP A 204 13.49 -0.83 11.22
N TYR A 205 12.38 -1.46 10.93
CA TYR A 205 11.99 -2.78 11.43
C TYR A 205 12.41 -3.91 10.47
N ALA A 206 13.28 -3.65 9.50
CA ALA A 206 13.77 -4.65 8.57
C ALA A 206 14.44 -5.81 9.35
N HIS A 207 13.91 -7.03 9.17
CA HIS A 207 14.37 -8.24 9.88
C HIS A 207 14.49 -9.47 8.95
N THR A 208 14.28 -9.29 7.66
CA THR A 208 14.54 -10.30 6.64
C THR A 208 15.67 -9.86 5.73
N PRO A 209 16.44 -10.78 5.09
CA PRO A 209 17.50 -10.40 4.18
C PRO A 209 17.04 -9.46 3.07
N ASP A 210 15.88 -9.73 2.45
CA ASP A 210 15.29 -8.91 1.38
C ASP A 210 14.89 -7.50 1.88
N ALA A 211 14.40 -7.39 3.11
CA ALA A 211 14.07 -6.11 3.70
C ALA A 211 15.32 -5.29 4.04
N LEU A 212 16.39 -5.95 4.54
CA LEU A 212 17.67 -5.29 4.85
C LEU A 212 18.38 -4.80 3.57
N ASP A 213 18.28 -5.54 2.46
CA ASP A 213 18.88 -5.15 1.19
C ASP A 213 18.23 -3.90 0.58
N LYS A 214 16.96 -3.64 0.93
CA LYS A 214 16.17 -2.50 0.44
C LYS A 214 16.17 -1.30 1.39
N ALA A 215 16.63 -1.47 2.63
CA ALA A 215 16.71 -0.42 3.63
C ALA A 215 18.00 0.39 3.51
#